data_5248caa6b647b0629fcbf8dd9fc1e307
#
_entry.id   5248caa6b647b0629fcbf8dd9fc1e307
#
_cell.length_a   1.000
_cell.length_b   1.000
_cell.length_c   1.000
_cell.angle_alpha   90.00
_cell.angle_beta   90.00
_cell.angle_gamma   90.00
#
_symmetry.space_group_name_H-M   'P 1'
#
loop_
_entity.id
_entity.type
_entity.pdbx_description
1 polymer ?
#
loop_
_entity_poly.entity_id
_entity_poly.type
_entity_poly.pdbx_seq_one_letter_code
_entity_poly.pdbx_strand_id
1 'polypeptide(L)'
;MTPTKVLVAEDYDDARDVMALVLQSAGFQVIEAKDGVEALEAARALKPAVIVMDMFMPNMDGLTATRALRDEPSLRRIPVIAQTAQPSVVSGARELFDAVLAKPCSPDILIRTICDVLGR
;
A
#
# COMPACT_ATOMS: atom_id res chain seq x y z
N MET A 1 5.64 17.11 15.64
CA MET A 1 4.80 15.96 15.25
C MET A 1 5.52 15.07 14.25
N THR A 2 5.45 13.76 14.46
CA THR A 2 6.05 12.82 13.55
C THR A 2 5.17 12.69 12.31
N PRO A 3 5.71 12.78 11.09
CA PRO A 3 4.90 12.58 9.88
C PRO A 3 4.30 11.17 9.84
N THR A 4 3.12 11.06 9.27
CA THR A 4 2.46 9.77 9.05
C THR A 4 3.22 8.99 7.99
N LYS A 5 3.57 7.75 8.29
CA LYS A 5 4.32 6.87 7.39
C LYS A 5 3.37 6.12 6.46
N VAL A 6 3.62 6.22 5.17
CA VAL A 6 2.90 5.47 4.14
C VAL A 6 3.90 4.57 3.43
N LEU A 7 3.62 3.28 3.40
CA LEU A 7 4.43 2.32 2.64
C LEU A 7 3.81 2.16 1.25
N VAL A 8 4.61 2.37 0.22
CA VAL A 8 4.21 2.20 -1.18
C VAL A 8 4.96 1.00 -1.74
N ALA A 9 4.23 -0.06 -2.09
CA ALA A 9 4.78 -1.25 -2.70
C ALA A 9 4.39 -1.28 -4.18
N GLU A 10 5.36 -1.06 -5.05
CA GLU A 10 5.18 -0.94 -6.50
C GLU A 10 6.50 -1.33 -7.18
N ASP A 11 6.45 -2.29 -8.10
CA ASP A 11 7.67 -2.78 -8.75
C ASP A 11 8.18 -1.88 -9.87
N TYR A 12 7.31 -1.08 -10.48
CA TYR A 12 7.71 -0.16 -11.54
C TYR A 12 8.33 1.09 -10.92
N ASP A 13 9.64 1.27 -11.13
CA ASP A 13 10.40 2.34 -10.47
C ASP A 13 9.81 3.73 -10.71
N ASP A 14 9.45 4.05 -11.96
CA ASP A 14 8.92 5.38 -12.29
C ASP A 14 7.57 5.62 -11.61
N ALA A 15 6.70 4.63 -11.59
CA ALA A 15 5.40 4.75 -10.92
C ALA A 15 5.59 4.92 -9.41
N ARG A 16 6.52 4.16 -8.82
CA ARG A 16 6.81 4.25 -7.39
C ARG A 16 7.36 5.64 -7.04
N ASP A 17 8.27 6.17 -7.87
CA ASP A 17 8.85 7.50 -7.67
C ASP A 17 7.78 8.59 -7.71
N VAL A 18 6.86 8.53 -8.69
CA VAL A 18 5.78 9.50 -8.81
C VAL A 18 4.86 9.43 -7.58
N MET A 19 4.50 8.23 -7.15
CA MET A 19 3.65 8.07 -5.97
C MET A 19 4.32 8.64 -4.73
N ALA A 20 5.63 8.40 -4.57
CA ALA A 20 6.39 8.93 -3.44
C ALA A 20 6.38 10.46 -3.44
N LEU A 21 6.62 11.08 -4.60
CA LEU A 21 6.60 12.54 -4.69
C LEU A 21 5.23 13.12 -4.36
N VAL A 22 4.18 12.52 -4.89
CA VAL A 22 2.80 12.95 -4.62
C VAL A 22 2.50 12.90 -3.13
N LEU A 23 2.82 11.80 -2.48
CA LEU A 23 2.52 11.62 -1.07
C LEU A 23 3.40 12.48 -0.17
N GLN A 24 4.67 12.66 -0.51
CA GLN A 24 5.55 13.57 0.21
C GLN A 24 5.03 15.00 0.12
N SER A 25 4.56 15.41 -1.03
CA SER A 25 3.96 16.75 -1.21
C SER A 25 2.72 16.94 -0.36
N ALA A 26 2.01 15.87 -0.04
CA ALA A 26 0.83 15.90 0.83
C ALA A 26 1.19 15.81 2.32
N GLY A 27 2.47 15.77 2.67
CA GLY A 27 2.93 15.78 4.06
C GLY A 27 3.21 14.41 4.67
N PHE A 28 3.15 13.34 3.88
CA PHE A 28 3.43 11.99 4.37
C PHE A 28 4.92 11.67 4.28
N GLN A 29 5.38 10.82 5.18
CA GLN A 29 6.68 10.17 5.06
C GLN A 29 6.49 8.89 4.27
N VAL A 30 7.22 8.71 3.17
CA VAL A 30 7.03 7.56 2.28
C VAL A 30 8.14 6.54 2.49
N ILE A 31 7.72 5.29 2.62
CA ILE A 31 8.61 4.12 2.64
C ILE A 31 8.34 3.39 1.33
N GLU A 32 9.39 3.02 0.60
CA GLU A 32 9.25 2.40 -0.71
C GLU A 32 9.65 0.93 -0.65
N ALA A 33 8.88 0.10 -1.35
CA ALA A 33 9.18 -1.32 -1.53
C ALA A 33 8.92 -1.69 -2.99
N LYS A 34 9.75 -2.54 -3.57
CA LYS A 34 9.64 -2.92 -4.98
C LYS A 34 8.96 -4.26 -5.20
N ASP A 35 8.67 -4.99 -4.13
CA ASP A 35 7.95 -6.26 -4.20
C ASP A 35 7.32 -6.59 -2.85
N GLY A 36 6.60 -7.71 -2.79
CA GLY A 36 5.90 -8.12 -1.56
C GLY A 36 6.85 -8.51 -0.43
N VAL A 37 8.03 -9.04 -0.75
CA VAL A 37 9.02 -9.40 0.26
C VAL A 37 9.53 -8.14 0.96
N GLU A 38 9.93 -7.13 0.18
CA GLU A 38 10.36 -5.85 0.74
C GLU A 38 9.24 -5.16 1.52
N ALA A 39 8.00 -5.26 1.03
CA ALA A 39 6.86 -4.69 1.73
C ALA A 39 6.67 -5.29 3.11
N LEU A 40 6.77 -6.62 3.23
CA LEU A 40 6.67 -7.29 4.53
C LEU A 40 7.82 -6.90 5.46
N GLU A 41 9.03 -6.87 4.95
CA GLU A 41 10.21 -6.48 5.74
C GLU A 41 10.09 -5.06 6.25
N ALA A 42 9.67 -4.13 5.38
CA ALA A 42 9.48 -2.73 5.76
C ALA A 42 8.34 -2.57 6.77
N ALA A 43 7.25 -3.30 6.59
CA ALA A 43 6.13 -3.25 7.55
C ALA A 43 6.56 -3.72 8.93
N ARG A 44 7.35 -4.79 9.00
CA ARG A 44 7.87 -5.30 10.27
C ARG A 44 8.80 -4.30 10.96
N ALA A 45 9.69 -3.69 10.17
CA ALA A 45 10.72 -2.79 10.71
C ALA A 45 10.15 -1.42 11.08
N LEU A 46 9.24 -0.86 10.29
CA LEU A 46 8.86 0.53 10.37
C LEU A 46 7.41 0.78 10.78
N LYS A 47 6.57 -0.25 10.80
CA LYS A 47 5.16 -0.16 11.22
C LYS A 47 4.45 1.04 10.59
N PRO A 48 4.26 1.06 9.27
CA PRO A 48 3.58 2.19 8.61
C PRO A 48 2.13 2.31 9.08
N ALA A 49 1.56 3.49 8.93
CA ALA A 49 0.16 3.75 9.27
C ALA A 49 -0.78 3.17 8.22
N VAL A 50 -0.33 3.06 6.97
CA VAL A 50 -1.11 2.51 5.86
C VAL A 50 -0.15 1.99 4.80
N ILE A 51 -0.58 0.98 4.04
CA ILE A 51 0.18 0.41 2.94
C ILE A 51 -0.63 0.54 1.66
N VAL A 52 -0.01 1.11 0.61
CA VAL A 52 -0.56 1.09 -0.75
C VAL A 52 0.16 -0.04 -1.48
N MET A 53 -0.59 -1.08 -1.85
CA MET A 53 -0.02 -2.33 -2.32
C MET A 53 -0.47 -2.65 -3.73
N ASP A 54 0.48 -2.70 -4.68
CA ASP A 54 0.21 -3.21 -6.02
C ASP A 54 -0.03 -4.72 -5.93
N MET A 55 -0.99 -5.22 -6.72
CA MET A 55 -1.29 -6.64 -6.72
C MET A 55 -0.33 -7.46 -7.59
N PHE A 56 0.29 -6.84 -8.60
CA PHE A 56 1.19 -7.53 -9.52
C PHE A 56 2.64 -7.08 -9.29
N MET A 57 3.41 -7.91 -8.61
CA MET A 57 4.82 -7.65 -8.32
C MET A 57 5.61 -8.96 -8.41
N PRO A 58 6.89 -8.90 -8.77
CA PRO A 58 7.73 -10.11 -8.77
C PRO A 58 8.02 -10.59 -7.35
N ASN A 59 8.56 -11.77 -7.23
CA ASN A 59 9.00 -12.43 -5.99
C ASN A 59 7.85 -12.77 -5.04
N MET A 60 7.01 -11.79 -4.71
CA MET A 60 5.81 -11.99 -3.90
C MET A 60 4.79 -10.93 -4.32
N ASP A 61 3.62 -11.36 -4.78
CA ASP A 61 2.57 -10.44 -5.21
C ASP A 61 1.87 -9.78 -4.00
N GLY A 62 1.07 -8.75 -4.30
CA GLY A 62 0.43 -7.97 -3.25
C GLY A 62 -0.61 -8.74 -2.46
N LEU A 63 -1.33 -9.66 -3.09
CA LEU A 63 -2.32 -10.48 -2.39
C LEU A 63 -1.64 -11.41 -1.38
N THR A 64 -0.57 -12.09 -1.80
CA THR A 64 0.20 -12.97 -0.93
C THR A 64 0.82 -12.18 0.23
N ALA A 65 1.39 -11.00 -0.06
CA ALA A 65 1.96 -10.16 0.97
C ALA A 65 0.90 -9.71 1.98
N THR A 66 -0.29 -9.34 1.50
CA THR A 66 -1.37 -8.90 2.39
C THR A 66 -1.87 -10.04 3.27
N ARG A 67 -1.99 -11.26 2.72
CA ARG A 67 -2.34 -12.42 3.55
C ARG A 67 -1.30 -12.64 4.65
N ALA A 68 -0.03 -12.51 4.33
CA ALA A 68 1.04 -12.65 5.33
C ALA A 68 0.96 -11.57 6.40
N LEU A 69 0.63 -10.33 6.01
CA LEU A 69 0.42 -9.23 6.98
C LEU A 69 -0.71 -9.57 7.95
N ARG A 70 -1.82 -10.10 7.44
CA ARG A 70 -2.98 -10.44 8.28
C ARG A 70 -2.69 -11.60 9.23
N ASP A 71 -1.74 -12.46 8.89
CA ASP A 71 -1.36 -13.58 9.75
C ASP A 71 -0.41 -13.19 10.88
N GLU A 72 0.23 -12.03 10.82
CA GLU A 72 1.12 -11.55 11.88
C GLU A 72 0.36 -10.66 12.85
N PRO A 73 0.29 -11.02 14.14
CA PRO A 73 -0.47 -10.21 15.13
C PRO A 73 -0.01 -8.75 15.20
N SER A 74 1.28 -8.47 15.02
CA SER A 74 1.79 -7.11 15.11
C SER A 74 1.49 -6.27 13.87
N LEU A 75 1.05 -6.90 12.76
CA LEU A 75 0.84 -6.23 11.47
C LEU A 75 -0.61 -6.31 10.97
N ARG A 76 -1.41 -7.21 11.54
CA ARG A 76 -2.74 -7.51 10.98
C ARG A 76 -3.70 -6.33 10.94
N ARG A 77 -3.47 -5.29 11.73
CA ARG A 77 -4.34 -4.13 11.80
C ARG A 77 -3.90 -2.97 10.92
N ILE A 78 -2.73 -3.08 10.26
CA ILE A 78 -2.28 -2.03 9.37
C ILE A 78 -3.20 -2.02 8.15
N PRO A 79 -3.85 -0.88 7.86
CA PRO A 79 -4.72 -0.78 6.68
C PRO A 79 -3.94 -1.00 5.40
N VAL A 80 -4.54 -1.73 4.45
CA VAL A 80 -3.94 -1.98 3.14
C VAL A 80 -4.92 -1.52 2.06
N ILE A 81 -4.42 -0.67 1.17
CA ILE A 81 -5.14 -0.22 -0.01
C ILE A 81 -4.58 -0.98 -1.19
N ALA A 82 -5.39 -1.83 -1.83
CA ALA A 82 -4.98 -2.53 -3.03
C ALA A 82 -4.99 -1.56 -4.21
N GLN A 83 -3.97 -1.61 -5.05
CA GLN A 83 -3.92 -0.82 -6.28
C GLN A 83 -3.62 -1.76 -7.44
N THR A 84 -4.50 -1.81 -8.44
CA THR A 84 -4.37 -2.80 -9.50
C THR A 84 -5.08 -2.35 -10.78
N ALA A 85 -4.50 -2.72 -11.94
CA ALA A 85 -5.16 -2.54 -13.23
C ALA A 85 -6.31 -3.52 -13.43
N GLN A 86 -6.37 -4.59 -12.62
CA GLN A 86 -7.41 -5.61 -12.68
C GLN A 86 -8.06 -5.80 -11.31
N PRO A 87 -9.04 -4.96 -10.95
CA PRO A 87 -9.69 -5.08 -9.63
C PRO A 87 -10.27 -6.46 -9.34
N SER A 88 -10.61 -7.24 -10.38
CA SER A 88 -11.14 -8.58 -10.19
C SER A 88 -10.18 -9.55 -9.51
N VAL A 89 -8.84 -9.25 -9.48
CA VAL A 89 -7.89 -10.15 -8.83
C VAL A 89 -8.10 -10.23 -7.32
N VAL A 90 -8.77 -9.24 -6.72
CA VAL A 90 -9.06 -9.25 -5.29
C VAL A 90 -10.48 -9.74 -4.99
N SER A 91 -11.25 -10.13 -6.02
CA SER A 91 -12.57 -10.75 -5.82
C SER A 91 -12.41 -12.02 -4.99
N GLY A 92 -13.24 -12.19 -3.98
CA GLY A 92 -13.10 -13.32 -3.07
C GLY A 92 -12.07 -13.11 -1.95
N ALA A 93 -11.30 -12.02 -1.99
CA ALA A 93 -10.36 -11.66 -0.92
C ALA A 93 -10.52 -10.20 -0.52
N ARG A 94 -11.65 -9.59 -0.87
CA ARG A 94 -11.90 -8.16 -0.67
C ARG A 94 -11.81 -7.77 0.80
N GLU A 95 -12.16 -8.67 1.69
CA GLU A 95 -12.14 -8.45 3.13
C GLU A 95 -10.73 -8.23 3.69
N LEU A 96 -9.70 -8.59 2.93
CA LEU A 96 -8.31 -8.36 3.36
C LEU A 96 -7.89 -6.89 3.23
N PHE A 97 -8.64 -6.11 2.45
CA PHE A 97 -8.26 -4.75 2.08
C PHE A 97 -9.24 -3.72 2.64
N ASP A 98 -8.71 -2.55 2.99
CA ASP A 98 -9.51 -1.43 3.47
C ASP A 98 -10.07 -0.61 2.30
N ALA A 99 -9.41 -0.65 1.15
CA ALA A 99 -9.88 -0.04 -0.08
C ALA A 99 -9.22 -0.70 -1.29
N VAL A 100 -9.84 -0.57 -2.45
CA VAL A 100 -9.29 -1.05 -3.72
C VAL A 100 -9.36 0.08 -4.73
N LEU A 101 -8.22 0.44 -5.33
CA LEU A 101 -8.12 1.47 -6.34
C LEU A 101 -7.70 0.84 -7.67
N ALA A 102 -8.37 1.25 -8.75
CA ALA A 102 -8.02 0.83 -10.10
C ALA A 102 -6.84 1.68 -10.60
N LYS A 103 -5.93 1.08 -11.36
CA LYS A 103 -4.87 1.79 -12.07
C LYS A 103 -5.35 2.14 -13.49
N PRO A 104 -5.03 3.33 -13.99
CA PRO A 104 -4.37 4.43 -13.30
C PRO A 104 -5.31 5.14 -12.32
N CYS A 105 -4.73 5.70 -11.28
CA CYS A 105 -5.46 6.40 -10.24
C CYS A 105 -4.91 7.81 -10.12
N SER A 106 -5.78 8.83 -10.05
CA SER A 106 -5.31 10.19 -9.93
C SER A 106 -4.69 10.43 -8.55
N PRO A 107 -3.71 11.36 -8.44
CA PRO A 107 -3.14 11.71 -7.15
C PRO A 107 -4.18 12.11 -6.10
N ASP A 108 -5.20 12.86 -6.51
CA ASP A 108 -6.25 13.31 -5.59
C ASP A 108 -7.04 12.15 -5.00
N ILE A 109 -7.37 11.17 -5.82
CA ILE A 109 -8.11 9.98 -5.37
C ILE A 109 -7.24 9.16 -4.42
N LEU A 110 -5.96 8.99 -4.73
CA LEU A 110 -5.04 8.25 -3.88
C LEU A 110 -4.92 8.91 -2.51
N ILE A 111 -4.68 10.22 -2.47
CA ILE A 111 -4.55 10.96 -1.22
C ILE A 111 -5.84 10.91 -0.41
N ARG A 112 -6.99 11.11 -1.05
CA ARG A 112 -8.28 11.06 -0.39
C ARG A 112 -8.55 9.69 0.22
N THR A 113 -8.25 8.63 -0.53
CA THR A 113 -8.46 7.27 -0.06
C THR A 113 -7.58 6.97 1.16
N ILE A 114 -6.32 7.40 1.13
CA ILE A 114 -5.42 7.25 2.27
C ILE A 114 -5.99 7.99 3.48
N CYS A 115 -6.41 9.23 3.31
CA CYS A 115 -6.98 10.01 4.41
C CYS A 115 -8.23 9.37 4.96
N ASP A 116 -9.13 8.88 4.11
CA ASP A 116 -10.36 8.21 4.54
C ASP A 116 -10.04 6.96 5.37
N VAL A 117 -9.08 6.15 4.91
CA VAL A 117 -8.68 4.93 5.61
C VAL A 117 -8.04 5.26 6.96
N LEU A 118 -7.32 6.37 7.05
CA LEU A 118 -6.70 6.84 8.30
C LEU A 118 -7.69 7.58 9.22
N GLY A 119 -8.91 7.79 8.78
CA GLY A 119 -9.91 8.51 9.58
C GLY A 119 -9.74 10.01 9.59
N ARG A 120 -9.18 10.54 8.53
CA ARG A 120 -8.92 11.98 8.41
C ARG A 120 -9.89 12.69 7.49
#